data_dca935fda1354d75ad181ff00c266c5e
#
_entry.id   dca935fda1354d75ad181ff00c266c5e
#
_cell.length_a   1.000
_cell.length_b   1.000
_cell.length_c   1.000
_cell.angle_alpha   90.00
_cell.angle_beta   90.00
_cell.angle_gamma   90.00
#
_symmetry.space_group_name_H-M   'P 1'
#
loop_
_entity.id
_entity.type
_entity.pdbx_description
1 polymer ?
#
loop_
_entity_poly.entity_id
_entity_poly.type
_entity_poly.pdbx_seq_one_letter_code
_entity_poly.pdbx_strand_id
1 'polypeptide(L)'
;MKKVLLVLTFACALAIPHRAAAQAPIDPAFERDINRLMEITGAQRLGEQMLALVTQQISQAIRQQNPNAPPRMLELAAEVTRSFFTREFPALMPRIAATYAKVLTPEDVKGMIAFYETPLGRRMIEVMPQLQQSGAQAGQEWAKALLPQLQAELVERFKQEGLAK
;
A
#
# COMPACT_ATOMS: atom_id res chain seq x y z
N MET A 1 -7.17 -61.06 5.51
CA MET A 1 -6.27 -60.15 6.25
C MET A 1 -5.05 -59.90 5.36
N LYS A 2 -5.06 -58.82 4.56
CA LYS A 2 -3.93 -58.43 3.72
C LYS A 2 -3.48 -57.06 4.20
N LYS A 3 -2.30 -57.02 4.85
CA LYS A 3 -1.63 -55.80 5.30
C LYS A 3 -1.04 -55.10 4.08
N VAL A 4 -1.58 -53.94 3.74
CA VAL A 4 -0.98 -53.04 2.72
C VAL A 4 0.03 -52.16 3.45
N LEU A 5 1.29 -52.39 3.16
CA LEU A 5 2.43 -51.63 3.66
C LEU A 5 2.59 -50.38 2.76
N LEU A 6 2.20 -49.22 3.27
CA LEU A 6 2.34 -47.93 2.56
C LEU A 6 3.78 -47.44 2.80
N VAL A 7 4.62 -47.56 1.79
CA VAL A 7 5.98 -47.00 1.80
C VAL A 7 5.88 -45.51 1.50
N LEU A 8 6.03 -44.67 2.53
CA LEU A 8 6.19 -43.20 2.38
C LEU A 8 7.62 -42.92 1.90
N THR A 9 7.80 -42.67 0.63
CA THR A 9 9.04 -42.12 0.09
C THR A 9 9.13 -40.64 0.50
N PHE A 10 9.99 -40.39 1.47
CA PHE A 10 10.36 -39.04 1.92
C PHE A 10 11.27 -38.42 0.84
N ALA A 11 10.68 -37.62 -0.03
CA ALA A 11 11.43 -36.79 -0.98
C ALA A 11 12.18 -35.72 -0.18
N CYS A 12 13.47 -35.91 0.00
CA CYS A 12 14.38 -34.94 0.59
C CYS A 12 14.50 -33.76 -0.41
N ALA A 13 13.60 -32.76 -0.29
CA ALA A 13 13.73 -31.49 -0.98
C ALA A 13 14.98 -30.80 -0.44
N LEU A 14 16.01 -30.71 -1.27
CA LEU A 14 17.20 -29.88 -1.05
C LEU A 14 16.71 -28.44 -0.78
N ALA A 15 16.62 -28.09 0.48
CA ALA A 15 16.41 -26.73 0.93
C ALA A 15 17.66 -25.92 0.50
N ILE A 16 17.61 -25.31 -0.67
CA ILE A 16 18.56 -24.28 -1.05
C ILE A 16 18.33 -23.16 -0.03
N PRO A 17 19.33 -22.84 0.82
CA PRO A 17 19.18 -21.71 1.72
C PRO A 17 19.06 -20.47 0.81
N HIS A 18 17.85 -19.95 0.68
CA HIS A 18 17.67 -18.57 0.22
C HIS A 18 18.39 -17.70 1.27
N ARG A 19 19.67 -17.46 1.04
CA ARG A 19 20.34 -16.33 1.67
C ARG A 19 19.53 -15.10 1.22
N ALA A 20 18.57 -14.71 2.03
CA ALA A 20 18.08 -13.37 2.01
C ALA A 20 19.35 -12.50 2.05
N ALA A 21 19.70 -11.88 0.95
CA ALA A 21 20.81 -10.95 0.90
C ALA A 21 20.48 -9.91 1.98
N ALA A 22 21.15 -10.02 3.12
CA ALA A 22 21.08 -9.03 4.18
C ALA A 22 21.47 -7.72 3.52
N GLN A 23 20.51 -6.82 3.34
CA GLN A 23 20.77 -5.50 2.79
C GLN A 23 21.86 -4.88 3.68
N ALA A 24 22.94 -4.37 3.04
CA ALA A 24 23.98 -3.69 3.79
C ALA A 24 23.33 -2.64 4.70
N PRO A 25 23.77 -2.55 5.96
CA PRO A 25 23.21 -1.56 6.87
C PRO A 25 23.33 -0.17 6.25
N ILE A 26 22.21 0.54 6.20
CA ILE A 26 22.21 1.93 5.73
C ILE A 26 22.98 2.75 6.74
N ASP A 27 23.74 3.76 6.26
CA ASP A 27 24.36 4.75 7.14
C ASP A 27 23.29 5.31 8.12
N PRO A 28 23.52 5.24 9.43
CA PRO A 28 22.55 5.75 10.41
C PRO A 28 22.22 7.24 10.27
N ALA A 29 23.12 8.05 9.68
CA ALA A 29 22.82 9.45 9.39
C ALA A 29 21.85 9.57 8.23
N PHE A 30 22.05 8.78 7.17
CA PHE A 30 21.16 8.73 6.03
C PHE A 30 19.77 8.19 6.40
N GLU A 31 19.70 7.17 7.25
CA GLU A 31 18.43 6.66 7.77
C GLU A 31 17.65 7.74 8.56
N ARG A 32 18.34 8.53 9.40
CA ARG A 32 17.71 9.65 10.11
C ARG A 32 17.17 10.72 9.16
N ASP A 33 17.93 11.06 8.11
CA ASP A 33 17.50 12.04 7.11
C ASP A 33 16.27 11.54 6.34
N ILE A 34 16.22 10.26 5.96
CA ILE A 34 15.04 9.64 5.33
C ILE A 34 13.83 9.70 6.29
N ASN A 35 14.00 9.36 7.55
CA ASN A 35 12.93 9.44 8.54
C ASN A 35 12.42 10.88 8.71
N ARG A 36 13.33 11.87 8.70
CA ARG A 36 12.98 13.28 8.74
C ARG A 36 12.19 13.70 7.50
N LEU A 37 12.62 13.29 6.32
CA LEU A 37 11.89 13.54 5.07
C LEU A 37 10.47 12.96 5.12
N MET A 38 10.33 11.72 5.62
CA MET A 38 9.02 11.06 5.77
C MET A 38 8.11 11.79 6.76
N GLU A 39 8.66 12.31 7.85
CA GLU A 39 7.93 13.14 8.82
C GLU A 39 7.40 14.42 8.15
N ILE A 40 8.28 15.18 7.49
CA ILE A 40 7.95 16.44 6.81
C ILE A 40 6.88 16.24 5.74
N THR A 41 7.01 15.21 4.92
CA THR A 41 6.07 14.90 3.83
C THR A 41 4.76 14.27 4.31
N GLY A 42 4.69 13.90 5.59
CA GLY A 42 3.51 13.25 6.17
C GLY A 42 3.34 11.80 5.71
N ALA A 43 4.40 11.15 5.22
CA ALA A 43 4.36 9.74 4.83
C ALA A 43 3.98 8.80 5.99
N GLN A 44 4.13 9.24 7.24
CA GLN A 44 3.66 8.53 8.43
C GLN A 44 2.14 8.33 8.44
N ARG A 45 1.37 9.26 7.84
CA ARG A 45 -0.09 9.13 7.70
C ARG A 45 -0.50 7.90 6.86
N LEU A 46 0.39 7.41 6.02
CA LEU A 46 0.16 6.17 5.26
C LEU A 46 0.00 4.96 6.21
N GLY A 47 0.74 4.92 7.32
CA GLY A 47 0.59 3.90 8.35
C GLY A 47 -0.79 3.92 9.01
N GLU A 48 -1.33 5.11 9.31
CA GLU A 48 -2.67 5.27 9.86
C GLU A 48 -3.76 4.84 8.87
N GLN A 49 -3.61 5.17 7.60
CA GLN A 49 -4.52 4.73 6.54
C GLN A 49 -4.49 3.21 6.37
N MET A 50 -3.30 2.61 6.38
CA MET A 50 -3.17 1.15 6.33
C MET A 50 -3.82 0.48 7.53
N LEU A 51 -3.63 1.01 8.74
CA LEU A 51 -4.28 0.51 9.96
C LEU A 51 -5.80 0.57 9.82
N ALA A 52 -6.36 1.67 9.33
CA ALA A 52 -7.80 1.82 9.11
C ALA A 52 -8.33 0.79 8.11
N LEU A 53 -7.64 0.59 6.98
CA LEU A 53 -8.01 -0.41 5.97
C LEU A 53 -7.98 -1.85 6.52
N VAL A 54 -6.91 -2.21 7.24
CA VAL A 54 -6.79 -3.56 7.83
C VAL A 54 -7.86 -3.77 8.90
N THR A 55 -8.13 -2.78 9.74
CA THR A 55 -9.20 -2.85 10.75
C THR A 55 -10.56 -3.07 10.09
N GLN A 56 -10.83 -2.37 8.99
CA GLN A 56 -12.06 -2.55 8.22
C GLN A 56 -12.17 -3.95 7.62
N GLN A 57 -11.09 -4.46 7.01
CA GLN A 57 -11.05 -5.81 6.43
C GLN A 57 -11.29 -6.89 7.49
N ILE A 58 -10.66 -6.78 8.66
CA ILE A 58 -10.87 -7.71 9.78
C ILE A 58 -12.31 -7.66 10.24
N SER A 59 -12.88 -6.45 10.41
CA SER A 59 -14.27 -6.28 10.82
C SER A 59 -15.26 -6.90 9.81
N GLN A 60 -14.99 -6.74 8.51
CA GLN A 60 -15.79 -7.38 7.45
C GLN A 60 -15.67 -8.90 7.47
N ALA A 61 -14.46 -9.44 7.63
CA ALA A 61 -14.23 -10.88 7.73
C ALA A 61 -14.97 -11.50 8.93
N ILE A 62 -14.91 -10.83 10.09
CA ILE A 62 -15.67 -11.27 11.28
C ILE A 62 -17.18 -11.32 11.01
N ARG A 63 -17.74 -10.28 10.39
CA ARG A 63 -19.18 -10.23 10.06
C ARG A 63 -19.59 -11.28 9.03
N GLN A 64 -18.73 -11.60 8.08
CA GLN A 64 -18.99 -12.65 7.09
C GLN A 64 -19.00 -14.04 7.73
N GLN A 65 -18.08 -14.30 8.65
CA GLN A 65 -18.00 -15.58 9.36
C GLN A 65 -19.04 -15.72 10.48
N ASN A 66 -19.39 -14.60 11.10
CA ASN A 66 -20.38 -14.52 12.17
C ASN A 66 -21.28 -13.30 11.98
N PRO A 67 -22.40 -13.44 11.21
CA PRO A 67 -23.34 -12.34 10.95
C PRO A 67 -23.93 -11.69 12.20
N ASN A 68 -23.99 -12.44 13.30
CA ASN A 68 -24.49 -11.99 14.60
C ASN A 68 -23.37 -11.65 15.58
N ALA A 69 -22.17 -11.34 15.09
CA ALA A 69 -21.05 -10.97 15.94
C ALA A 69 -21.42 -9.81 16.86
N PRO A 70 -21.27 -9.95 18.18
CA PRO A 70 -21.61 -8.88 19.12
C PRO A 70 -20.68 -7.67 18.88
N PRO A 71 -21.17 -6.43 19.11
CA PRO A 71 -20.36 -5.21 18.92
C PRO A 71 -19.01 -5.27 19.64
N ARG A 72 -18.99 -5.84 20.85
CA ARG A 72 -17.76 -5.99 21.65
C ARG A 72 -16.67 -6.82 20.95
N MET A 73 -17.05 -7.79 20.13
CA MET A 73 -16.08 -8.58 19.35
C MET A 73 -15.38 -7.72 18.30
N LEU A 74 -16.10 -6.82 17.63
CA LEU A 74 -15.54 -5.91 16.63
C LEU A 74 -14.66 -4.84 17.27
N GLU A 75 -15.07 -4.31 18.43
CA GLU A 75 -14.28 -3.38 19.23
C GLU A 75 -12.96 -4.01 19.65
N LEU A 76 -13.02 -5.22 20.23
CA LEU A 76 -11.83 -5.95 20.65
C LEU A 76 -10.90 -6.24 19.47
N ALA A 77 -11.45 -6.64 18.33
CA ALA A 77 -10.64 -6.84 17.11
C ALA A 77 -9.94 -5.55 16.68
N ALA A 78 -10.60 -4.41 16.73
CA ALA A 78 -9.99 -3.11 16.43
C ALA A 78 -8.91 -2.73 17.46
N GLU A 79 -9.15 -2.94 18.75
CA GLU A 79 -8.18 -2.70 19.81
C GLU A 79 -6.91 -3.55 19.63
N VAL A 80 -7.09 -4.86 19.38
CA VAL A 80 -5.98 -5.81 19.15
C VAL A 80 -5.21 -5.44 17.87
N THR A 81 -5.91 -5.12 16.79
CA THR A 81 -5.29 -4.70 15.53
C THR A 81 -4.43 -3.45 15.75
N ARG A 82 -4.97 -2.44 16.42
CA ARG A 82 -4.23 -1.20 16.71
C ARG A 82 -2.99 -1.47 17.54
N SER A 83 -3.10 -2.21 18.64
CA SER A 83 -1.96 -2.50 19.52
C SER A 83 -0.90 -3.35 18.82
N PHE A 84 -1.31 -4.30 17.96
CA PHE A 84 -0.40 -5.07 17.13
C PHE A 84 0.39 -4.16 16.19
N PHE A 85 -0.29 -3.32 15.42
CA PHE A 85 0.37 -2.41 14.48
C PHE A 85 1.28 -1.41 15.18
N THR A 86 0.86 -0.83 16.31
CA THR A 86 1.70 0.08 17.11
C THR A 86 3.00 -0.59 17.55
N ARG A 87 2.96 -1.85 17.93
CA ARG A 87 4.14 -2.61 18.35
C ARG A 87 5.05 -2.96 17.17
N GLU A 88 4.48 -3.34 16.03
CA GLU A 88 5.23 -3.79 14.86
C GLU A 88 5.71 -2.64 13.96
N PHE A 89 5.07 -1.48 14.03
CA PHE A 89 5.37 -0.32 13.18
C PHE A 89 6.84 0.12 13.22
N PRO A 90 7.54 0.16 14.39
CA PRO A 90 8.96 0.49 14.44
C PRO A 90 9.84 -0.43 13.59
N ALA A 91 9.45 -1.70 13.39
CA ALA A 91 10.19 -2.63 12.54
C ALA A 91 10.01 -2.38 11.03
N LEU A 92 8.97 -1.63 10.64
CA LEU A 92 8.72 -1.24 9.25
C LEU A 92 9.63 -0.09 8.80
N MET A 93 9.95 0.85 9.71
CA MET A 93 10.68 2.08 9.36
C MET A 93 12.04 1.82 8.71
N PRO A 94 12.91 0.94 9.24
CA PRO A 94 14.18 0.63 8.59
C PRO A 94 14.01 0.01 7.20
N ARG A 95 12.93 -0.75 6.97
CA ARG A 95 12.64 -1.35 5.66
C ARG A 95 12.23 -0.29 4.64
N ILE A 96 11.45 0.69 5.07
CA ILE A 96 11.07 1.83 4.20
C ILE A 96 12.32 2.65 3.90
N ALA A 97 13.14 2.98 4.90
CA ALA A 97 14.40 3.70 4.72
C ALA A 97 15.32 2.96 3.72
N ALA A 98 15.45 1.64 3.85
CA ALA A 98 16.19 0.82 2.90
C ALA A 98 15.64 0.89 1.46
N THR A 99 14.34 1.07 1.30
CA THR A 99 13.72 1.22 -0.02
C THR A 99 14.01 2.59 -0.61
N TYR A 100 13.94 3.66 0.19
CA TYR A 100 14.31 5.01 -0.22
C TYR A 100 15.79 5.10 -0.62
N ALA A 101 16.67 4.49 0.16
CA ALA A 101 18.12 4.46 -0.10
C ALA A 101 18.52 3.75 -1.41
N LYS A 102 17.63 2.97 -2.03
CA LYS A 102 17.87 2.38 -3.36
C LYS A 102 17.67 3.39 -4.50
N VAL A 103 16.92 4.45 -4.25
CA VAL A 103 16.45 5.39 -5.27
C VAL A 103 17.04 6.79 -5.05
N LEU A 104 17.29 7.17 -3.78
CA LEU A 104 17.75 8.49 -3.38
C LEU A 104 19.16 8.40 -2.81
N THR A 105 19.99 9.39 -3.16
CA THR A 105 21.28 9.62 -2.52
C THR A 105 21.12 10.43 -1.22
N PRO A 106 22.10 10.44 -0.32
CA PRO A 106 22.10 11.33 0.85
C PRO A 106 21.93 12.80 0.50
N GLU A 107 22.51 13.23 -0.62
CA GLU A 107 22.42 14.61 -1.14
C GLU A 107 21.01 14.93 -1.62
N ASP A 108 20.33 13.98 -2.30
CA ASP A 108 18.94 14.14 -2.72
C ASP A 108 18.02 14.34 -1.51
N VAL A 109 18.16 13.49 -0.49
CA VAL A 109 17.33 13.56 0.72
C VAL A 109 17.53 14.88 1.45
N LYS A 110 18.78 15.34 1.61
CA LYS A 110 19.08 16.64 2.21
C LYS A 110 18.50 17.80 1.39
N GLY A 111 18.62 17.73 0.05
CA GLY A 111 18.04 18.73 -0.83
C GLY A 111 16.51 18.79 -0.74
N MET A 112 15.85 17.61 -0.68
CA MET A 112 14.40 17.52 -0.49
C MET A 112 13.95 18.07 0.87
N ILE A 113 14.65 17.74 1.95
CA ILE A 113 14.38 18.31 3.29
C ILE A 113 14.48 19.82 3.24
N ALA A 114 15.60 20.36 2.73
CA ALA A 114 15.81 21.79 2.62
C ALA A 114 14.70 22.47 1.81
N PHE A 115 14.25 21.87 0.72
CA PHE A 115 13.13 22.38 -0.09
C PHE A 115 11.81 22.37 0.68
N TYR A 116 11.44 21.25 1.31
CA TYR A 116 10.17 21.14 2.02
C TYR A 116 10.11 21.97 3.30
N GLU A 117 11.24 22.39 3.87
CA GLU A 117 11.32 23.33 5.00
C GLU A 117 11.14 24.79 4.56
N THR A 118 11.14 25.10 3.25
CA THR A 118 10.79 26.45 2.75
C THR A 118 9.28 26.71 2.85
N PRO A 119 8.85 27.99 2.82
CA PRO A 119 7.41 28.32 2.75
C PRO A 119 6.70 27.68 1.56
N LEU A 120 7.34 27.66 0.40
CA LEU A 120 6.78 27.04 -0.81
C LEU A 120 6.69 25.51 -0.67
N GLY A 121 7.73 24.87 -0.16
CA GLY A 121 7.73 23.41 0.05
C GLY A 121 6.64 22.97 1.02
N ARG A 122 6.47 23.67 2.13
CA ARG A 122 5.35 23.43 3.05
C ARG A 122 4.00 23.60 2.38
N ARG A 123 3.85 24.69 1.59
CA ARG A 123 2.63 24.93 0.85
C ARG A 123 2.32 23.82 -0.15
N MET A 124 3.33 23.27 -0.81
CA MET A 124 3.16 22.12 -1.71
C MET A 124 2.59 20.89 -0.99
N ILE A 125 3.13 20.55 0.17
CA ILE A 125 2.63 19.41 0.97
C ILE A 125 1.15 19.59 1.32
N GLU A 126 0.75 20.82 1.70
CA GLU A 126 -0.63 21.13 2.06
C GLU A 126 -1.60 20.99 0.90
N VAL A 127 -1.22 21.51 -0.29
CA VAL A 127 -2.13 21.62 -1.43
C VAL A 127 -2.12 20.41 -2.35
N MET A 128 -1.06 19.60 -2.35
CA MET A 128 -0.90 18.48 -3.26
C MET A 128 -2.07 17.47 -3.18
N PRO A 129 -2.58 17.07 -2.00
CA PRO A 129 -3.73 16.17 -1.91
C PRO A 129 -4.97 16.76 -2.58
N GLN A 130 -5.22 18.06 -2.39
CA GLN A 130 -6.35 18.74 -3.00
C GLN A 130 -6.22 18.84 -4.52
N LEU A 131 -5.01 19.14 -5.03
CA LEU A 131 -4.74 19.16 -6.46
C LEU A 131 -4.95 17.79 -7.11
N GLN A 132 -4.47 16.74 -6.47
CA GLN A 132 -4.67 15.36 -6.94
C GLN A 132 -6.15 15.00 -6.97
N GLN A 133 -6.91 15.32 -5.93
CA GLN A 133 -8.35 15.06 -5.86
C GLN A 133 -9.10 15.84 -6.94
N SER A 134 -8.82 17.13 -7.10
CA SER A 134 -9.46 17.98 -8.13
C SER A 134 -9.11 17.50 -9.54
N GLY A 135 -7.86 17.10 -9.78
CA GLY A 135 -7.44 16.52 -11.05
C GLY A 135 -8.17 15.21 -11.37
N ALA A 136 -8.30 14.31 -10.38
CA ALA A 136 -9.04 13.08 -10.54
C ALA A 136 -10.53 13.32 -10.83
N GLN A 137 -11.15 14.29 -10.13
CA GLN A 137 -12.54 14.67 -10.36
C GLN A 137 -12.74 15.23 -11.77
N ALA A 138 -11.89 16.18 -12.20
CA ALA A 138 -11.94 16.75 -13.55
C ALA A 138 -11.78 15.66 -14.63
N GLY A 139 -10.87 14.70 -14.41
CA GLY A 139 -10.71 13.54 -15.30
C GLY A 139 -11.97 12.66 -15.38
N GLN A 140 -12.62 12.40 -14.24
CA GLN A 140 -13.88 11.64 -14.20
C GLN A 140 -15.03 12.37 -14.92
N GLU A 141 -15.17 13.67 -14.71
CA GLU A 141 -16.18 14.49 -15.38
C GLU A 141 -15.97 14.52 -16.89
N TRP A 142 -14.73 14.70 -17.33
CA TRP A 142 -14.37 14.64 -18.74
C TRP A 142 -14.67 13.27 -19.35
N ALA A 143 -14.28 12.18 -18.68
CA ALA A 143 -14.56 10.82 -19.15
C ALA A 143 -16.07 10.57 -19.28
N LYS A 144 -16.88 11.01 -18.29
CA LYS A 144 -18.35 10.90 -18.35
C LYS A 144 -18.94 11.67 -19.54
N ALA A 145 -18.42 12.86 -19.83
CA ALA A 145 -18.88 13.66 -20.97
C ALA A 145 -18.60 12.99 -22.32
N LEU A 146 -17.56 12.16 -22.42
CA LEU A 146 -17.20 11.42 -23.62
C LEU A 146 -17.98 10.13 -23.83
N LEU A 147 -18.61 9.54 -22.80
CA LEU A 147 -19.31 8.28 -22.89
C LEU A 147 -20.35 8.21 -24.03
N PRO A 148 -21.21 9.24 -24.29
CA PRO A 148 -22.15 9.20 -25.40
C PRO A 148 -21.48 9.09 -26.77
N GLN A 149 -20.38 9.84 -26.97
CA GLN A 149 -19.61 9.79 -28.21
C GLN A 149 -18.95 8.42 -28.42
N LEU A 150 -18.31 7.90 -27.37
CA LEU A 150 -17.71 6.58 -27.38
C LEU A 150 -18.74 5.49 -27.69
N GLN A 151 -19.94 5.56 -27.08
CA GLN A 151 -21.02 4.62 -27.35
C GLN A 151 -21.48 4.66 -28.81
N ALA A 152 -21.65 5.85 -29.38
CA ALA A 152 -22.02 6.02 -30.76
C ALA A 152 -20.97 5.44 -31.73
N GLU A 153 -19.70 5.69 -31.46
CA GLU A 153 -18.58 5.19 -32.26
C GLU A 153 -18.47 3.66 -32.15
N LEU A 154 -18.64 3.08 -30.95
CA LEU A 154 -18.67 1.63 -30.75
C LEU A 154 -19.81 0.97 -31.53
N VAL A 155 -21.04 1.52 -31.47
CA VAL A 155 -22.19 0.99 -32.21
C VAL A 155 -21.92 0.99 -33.71
N GLU A 156 -21.41 2.10 -34.24
CA GLU A 156 -21.08 2.19 -35.66
C GLU A 156 -20.01 1.17 -36.07
N ARG A 157 -18.97 1.02 -35.26
CA ARG A 157 -17.90 0.06 -35.51
C ARG A 157 -18.41 -1.38 -35.47
N PHE A 158 -19.26 -1.71 -34.50
CA PHE A 158 -19.88 -3.05 -34.42
C PHE A 158 -20.74 -3.36 -35.62
N LYS A 159 -21.48 -2.40 -36.19
CA LYS A 159 -22.25 -2.60 -37.44
C LYS A 159 -21.32 -2.85 -38.61
N GLN A 160 -20.25 -2.10 -38.77
CA GLN A 160 -19.27 -2.27 -39.85
C GLN A 160 -18.61 -3.66 -39.81
N GLU A 161 -18.36 -4.19 -38.63
CA GLU A 161 -17.78 -5.53 -38.42
C GLU A 161 -18.85 -6.67 -38.44
N GLY A 162 -20.13 -6.35 -38.63
CA GLY A 162 -21.22 -7.36 -38.62
C GLY A 162 -21.52 -7.95 -37.24
N LEU A 163 -21.08 -7.30 -36.18
CA LEU A 163 -21.23 -7.74 -34.78
C LEU A 163 -22.51 -7.21 -34.12
N ALA A 164 -23.16 -6.25 -34.71
CA ALA A 164 -24.45 -5.68 -34.29
C ALA A 164 -25.35 -5.42 -35.52
N LYS A 165 -26.68 -5.51 -35.30
CA LYS A 165 -27.69 -5.18 -36.29
C LYS A 165 -28.07 -3.69 -36.19
#